data_690881b22d8ff141615f29d6aa9e6f72
#
_entry.id   690881b22d8ff141615f29d6aa9e6f72
#
_cell.length_a   1.000
_cell.length_b   1.000
_cell.length_c   1.000
_cell.angle_alpha   90.00
_cell.angle_beta   90.00
_cell.angle_gamma   90.00
#
_symmetry.space_group_name_H-M   'P 1'
#
loop_
_entity.id
_entity.type
_entity.pdbx_description
1 polymer ?
#
loop_
_entity_poly.entity_id
_entity_poly.type
_entity_poly.pdbx_seq_one_letter_code
_entity_poly.pdbx_strand_id
1 'polypeptide(L)'
;MHIFIYVKMPAGYVVVVDTDDDIENWETSIVEMTGLDGVLFPEDPEPEYVAINEDNVAVVTLQENNAIVLIDLATKEVHSSFSAGVVDLVGIDTVEEKALINQTSSLDAVPREPDGVAFINDKFFVTADEGDLDGGSRGFTVFKTKTGEVVFSSGNFMDQMSAAVGHYPDGRSGNKGVEPENVAAGSYYGVDYIFVNAERAGLTFVYDASKPRKPKFKQILPTNVGPEGVYTIPQRDLFVVANEKDGRGDKMRSTISIYEYSCATAQYPTLQSKLSKKFLKGKEVSFSLFKLWLNT
;
A
#
# COMPACT_ATOMS: atom_id res chain seq x y z
N MET A 1 21.20 -41.59 -5.63
CA MET A 1 21.71 -40.33 -6.19
C MET A 1 20.50 -39.49 -6.56
N HIS A 2 20.13 -38.52 -5.72
CA HIS A 2 19.02 -37.61 -6.01
C HIS A 2 19.60 -36.39 -6.72
N ILE A 3 19.24 -36.18 -7.97
CA ILE A 3 19.66 -35.00 -8.71
C ILE A 3 18.58 -33.93 -8.41
N PHE A 4 18.90 -32.92 -7.64
CA PHE A 4 18.10 -31.70 -7.53
C PHE A 4 18.50 -30.81 -8.71
N ILE A 5 17.58 -30.64 -9.66
CA ILE A 5 17.71 -29.63 -10.69
C ILE A 5 17.21 -28.33 -10.07
N TYR A 6 18.11 -27.45 -9.68
CA TYR A 6 17.79 -26.06 -9.36
C TYR A 6 17.55 -25.35 -10.70
N VAL A 7 16.29 -25.09 -11.02
CA VAL A 7 15.94 -24.16 -12.10
C VAL A 7 16.04 -22.76 -11.47
N LYS A 8 17.15 -22.07 -11.68
CA LYS A 8 17.26 -20.65 -11.31
C LYS A 8 16.34 -19.88 -12.25
N MET A 9 15.33 -19.20 -11.72
CA MET A 9 14.56 -18.22 -12.48
C MET A 9 15.50 -17.10 -12.93
N PRO A 10 15.29 -16.48 -14.11
CA PRO A 10 16.04 -15.29 -14.48
C PRO A 10 15.75 -14.18 -13.45
N ALA A 11 16.79 -13.43 -13.08
CA ALA A 11 16.62 -12.25 -12.22
C ALA A 11 15.65 -11.26 -12.87
N GLY A 12 14.84 -10.59 -12.04
CA GLY A 12 13.92 -9.57 -12.54
C GLY A 12 14.61 -8.36 -13.12
N TYR A 13 13.96 -7.69 -14.05
CA TYR A 13 14.41 -6.46 -14.69
C TYR A 13 13.22 -5.58 -15.06
N VAL A 14 13.46 -4.31 -15.35
CA VAL A 14 12.43 -3.38 -15.82
C VAL A 14 12.62 -3.13 -17.32
N VAL A 15 11.50 -3.13 -18.07
CA VAL A 15 11.49 -2.73 -19.48
C VAL A 15 10.92 -1.33 -19.59
N VAL A 16 11.70 -0.41 -20.16
CA VAL A 16 11.24 0.94 -20.50
C VAL A 16 10.86 0.94 -21.96
N VAL A 17 9.64 1.35 -22.26
CA VAL A 17 9.13 1.49 -23.64
C VAL A 17 8.96 2.96 -23.95
N ASP A 18 9.65 3.43 -24.98
CA ASP A 18 9.47 4.78 -25.52
C ASP A 18 8.27 4.76 -26.48
N THR A 19 7.27 5.59 -26.19
CA THR A 19 5.99 5.61 -26.91
C THR A 19 5.72 6.93 -27.62
N ASP A 20 6.75 7.76 -27.83
CA ASP A 20 6.60 9.08 -28.45
C ASP A 20 6.29 9.00 -29.96
N ASP A 21 6.59 7.88 -30.61
CA ASP A 21 6.31 7.60 -32.01
C ASP A 21 5.10 6.68 -32.21
N ASP A 22 4.75 6.40 -33.49
CA ASP A 22 3.77 5.39 -33.86
C ASP A 22 4.20 4.01 -33.32
N ILE A 23 3.23 3.14 -32.99
CA ILE A 23 3.45 1.87 -32.31
C ILE A 23 4.48 0.94 -33.00
N GLU A 24 4.60 1.04 -34.34
CA GLU A 24 5.59 0.29 -35.11
C GLU A 24 7.04 0.75 -34.86
N ASN A 25 7.22 1.94 -34.29
CA ASN A 25 8.52 2.55 -34.02
C ASN A 25 8.85 2.62 -32.52
N TRP A 26 8.03 2.01 -31.66
CA TRP A 26 8.31 1.99 -30.23
C TRP A 26 9.64 1.31 -29.93
N GLU A 27 10.49 1.98 -29.19
CA GLU A 27 11.77 1.45 -28.76
C GLU A 27 11.67 0.89 -27.33
N THR A 28 12.34 -0.23 -27.09
CA THR A 28 12.41 -0.85 -25.77
C THR A 28 13.85 -0.87 -25.25
N SER A 29 14.00 -0.66 -23.95
CA SER A 29 15.27 -0.76 -23.25
C SER A 29 15.10 -1.56 -21.97
N ILE A 30 16.08 -2.41 -21.66
CA ILE A 30 16.10 -3.17 -20.41
C ILE A 30 16.93 -2.40 -19.38
N VAL A 31 16.41 -2.28 -18.17
CA VAL A 31 17.14 -1.78 -17.00
C VAL A 31 17.37 -2.95 -16.05
N GLU A 32 18.62 -3.36 -15.93
CA GLU A 32 19.03 -4.45 -15.06
C GLU A 32 18.93 -4.05 -13.59
N MET A 33 18.44 -4.98 -12.75
CA MET A 33 18.20 -4.77 -11.32
C MET A 33 19.15 -5.57 -10.43
N THR A 34 20.06 -6.36 -11.02
CA THR A 34 20.99 -7.21 -10.25
C THR A 34 22.15 -6.40 -9.67
N GLY A 35 22.66 -6.83 -8.52
CA GLY A 35 23.84 -6.27 -7.88
C GLY A 35 23.68 -4.86 -7.31
N LEU A 36 22.44 -4.41 -7.09
CA LEU A 36 22.16 -3.07 -6.59
C LEU A 36 22.41 -2.95 -5.08
N ASP A 37 22.92 -1.80 -4.66
CA ASP A 37 23.18 -1.48 -3.26
C ASP A 37 21.87 -1.36 -2.44
N GLY A 38 21.91 -1.85 -1.19
CA GLY A 38 20.76 -1.76 -0.26
C GLY A 38 19.63 -2.74 -0.55
N VAL A 39 19.80 -3.63 -1.51
CA VAL A 39 18.84 -4.67 -1.92
C VAL A 39 19.19 -5.97 -1.22
N LEU A 40 18.23 -6.60 -0.54
CA LEU A 40 18.39 -7.98 -0.05
C LEU A 40 18.37 -8.93 -1.25
N PHE A 41 19.19 -9.96 -1.23
CA PHE A 41 19.31 -10.94 -2.33
C PHE A 41 19.57 -10.25 -3.70
N PRO A 42 20.60 -9.41 -3.85
CA PRO A 42 20.79 -8.55 -5.02
C PRO A 42 20.98 -9.29 -6.34
N GLU A 43 21.22 -10.60 -6.30
CA GLU A 43 21.31 -11.45 -7.50
C GLU A 43 19.95 -12.02 -7.95
N ASP A 44 18.90 -11.77 -7.18
CA ASP A 44 17.54 -12.22 -7.45
C ASP A 44 16.54 -11.11 -7.13
N PRO A 45 16.58 -9.99 -7.84
CA PRO A 45 15.64 -8.89 -7.67
C PRO A 45 14.26 -9.25 -8.21
N GLU A 46 13.21 -8.87 -7.48
CA GLU A 46 11.82 -9.10 -7.83
C GLU A 46 11.05 -7.77 -7.90
N PRO A 47 11.03 -7.11 -9.08
CA PRO A 47 10.27 -5.87 -9.28
C PRO A 47 8.77 -6.14 -9.26
N GLU A 48 8.03 -5.44 -8.39
CA GLU A 48 6.58 -5.60 -8.24
C GLU A 48 5.81 -4.41 -8.83
N TYR A 49 6.04 -3.24 -8.32
CA TYR A 49 5.27 -2.07 -8.71
C TYR A 49 6.14 -0.92 -9.21
N VAL A 50 5.53 -0.06 -10.05
CA VAL A 50 6.22 1.11 -10.61
C VAL A 50 5.30 2.33 -10.64
N ALA A 51 5.85 3.50 -10.31
CA ALA A 51 5.21 4.78 -10.55
C ALA A 51 6.21 5.74 -11.22
N ILE A 52 5.70 6.68 -12.01
CA ILE A 52 6.51 7.67 -12.74
C ILE A 52 6.02 9.07 -12.35
N ASN A 53 6.96 9.99 -12.09
CA ASN A 53 6.66 11.39 -11.78
C ASN A 53 6.81 12.32 -13.00
N GLU A 54 6.52 13.62 -12.80
CA GLU A 54 6.60 14.63 -13.86
C GLU A 54 8.07 14.94 -14.29
N ASP A 55 9.04 14.61 -13.45
CA ASP A 55 10.48 14.75 -13.75
C ASP A 55 11.05 13.56 -14.53
N ASN A 56 10.21 12.64 -15.05
CA ASN A 56 10.64 11.39 -15.71
C ASN A 56 11.51 10.47 -14.84
N VAL A 57 11.24 10.43 -13.54
CA VAL A 57 11.83 9.47 -12.63
C VAL A 57 10.82 8.37 -12.34
N ALA A 58 11.20 7.13 -12.57
CA ALA A 58 10.45 5.97 -12.11
C ALA A 58 10.92 5.54 -10.72
N VAL A 59 9.99 5.22 -9.84
CA VAL A 59 10.22 4.49 -8.59
C VAL A 59 9.69 3.07 -8.75
N VAL A 60 10.51 2.09 -8.39
CA VAL A 60 10.19 0.66 -8.47
C VAL A 60 10.35 0.04 -7.09
N THR A 61 9.37 -0.73 -6.66
CA THR A 61 9.45 -1.56 -5.46
C THR A 61 10.03 -2.92 -5.81
N LEU A 62 10.91 -3.41 -4.94
CA LEU A 62 11.40 -4.79 -4.92
C LEU A 62 10.92 -5.37 -3.59
N GLN A 63 9.75 -5.98 -3.57
CA GLN A 63 9.03 -6.32 -2.33
C GLN A 63 9.82 -7.30 -1.48
N GLU A 64 10.07 -8.50 -1.96
CA GLU A 64 10.81 -9.54 -1.22
C GLU A 64 12.26 -9.13 -0.93
N ASN A 65 12.82 -8.24 -1.73
CA ASN A 65 14.14 -7.68 -1.51
C ASN A 65 14.15 -6.51 -0.49
N ASN A 66 12.97 -6.12 0.03
CA ASN A 66 12.79 -4.98 0.94
C ASN A 66 13.52 -3.72 0.46
N ALA A 67 13.36 -3.37 -0.81
CA ALA A 67 14.13 -2.30 -1.46
C ALA A 67 13.31 -1.42 -2.40
N ILE A 68 13.85 -0.26 -2.68
CA ILE A 68 13.33 0.74 -3.63
C ILE A 68 14.42 1.05 -4.64
N VAL A 69 14.05 1.16 -5.90
CA VAL A 69 14.94 1.58 -7.00
C VAL A 69 14.36 2.81 -7.67
N LEU A 70 15.19 3.81 -7.91
CA LEU A 70 14.86 4.98 -8.73
C LEU A 70 15.59 4.90 -10.06
N ILE A 71 14.84 5.06 -11.15
CA ILE A 71 15.33 5.01 -12.52
C ILE A 71 15.15 6.39 -13.15
N ASP A 72 16.18 6.93 -13.74
CA ASP A 72 16.09 8.08 -14.65
C ASP A 72 15.66 7.57 -16.04
N LEU A 73 14.44 7.89 -16.44
CA LEU A 73 13.89 7.39 -17.70
C LEU A 73 14.49 8.08 -18.94
N ALA A 74 15.10 9.26 -18.79
CA ALA A 74 15.77 9.92 -19.90
C ALA A 74 17.09 9.20 -20.26
N THR A 75 17.83 8.73 -19.26
CA THR A 75 19.06 7.95 -19.46
C THR A 75 18.81 6.44 -19.51
N LYS A 76 17.64 5.98 -18.99
CA LYS A 76 17.28 4.57 -18.83
C LYS A 76 18.26 3.82 -17.92
N GLU A 77 18.76 4.51 -16.89
CA GLU A 77 19.73 3.99 -15.93
C GLU A 77 19.18 4.07 -14.50
N VAL A 78 19.63 3.14 -13.65
CA VAL A 78 19.35 3.22 -12.20
C VAL A 78 20.05 4.46 -11.63
N HIS A 79 19.25 5.38 -11.12
CA HIS A 79 19.73 6.59 -10.46
C HIS A 79 20.19 6.32 -9.03
N SER A 80 19.43 5.51 -8.30
CA SER A 80 19.78 5.07 -6.95
C SER A 80 18.94 3.86 -6.53
N SER A 81 19.46 3.09 -5.58
CA SER A 81 18.75 2.01 -4.89
C SER A 81 19.03 2.08 -3.39
N PHE A 82 18.08 1.65 -2.59
CA PHE A 82 18.21 1.67 -1.13
C PHE A 82 17.21 0.72 -0.48
N SER A 83 17.55 0.25 0.72
CA SER A 83 16.63 -0.56 1.53
C SER A 83 15.40 0.27 1.92
N ALA A 84 14.23 -0.34 1.88
CA ALA A 84 13.00 0.24 2.45
C ALA A 84 13.07 0.33 3.98
N GLY A 85 14.06 -0.34 4.59
CA GLY A 85 14.33 -0.33 6.02
C GLY A 85 13.34 -1.15 6.82
N VAL A 86 13.38 -0.99 8.13
CA VAL A 86 12.56 -1.72 9.10
C VAL A 86 11.70 -0.79 9.94
N VAL A 87 10.72 -1.34 10.64
CA VAL A 87 9.84 -0.62 11.57
C VAL A 87 9.60 -1.44 12.82
N ASP A 88 9.52 -0.78 13.98
CA ASP A 88 9.05 -1.40 15.21
C ASP A 88 7.53 -1.23 15.29
N LEU A 89 6.82 -2.35 15.47
CA LEU A 89 5.37 -2.39 15.60
C LEU A 89 4.98 -2.60 17.06
N VAL A 90 4.13 -1.74 17.58
CA VAL A 90 3.67 -1.79 18.97
C VAL A 90 2.14 -1.72 19.03
N GLY A 91 1.53 -2.55 19.87
CA GLY A 91 0.07 -2.60 20.00
C GLY A 91 -0.58 -3.24 18.77
N ILE A 92 -0.02 -4.34 18.31
CA ILE A 92 -0.56 -5.20 17.25
C ILE A 92 -1.07 -6.51 17.86
N ASP A 93 -1.88 -7.21 17.11
CA ASP A 93 -2.24 -8.60 17.38
C ASP A 93 -1.30 -9.53 16.60
N THR A 94 -0.82 -10.56 17.26
CA THR A 94 0.11 -11.57 16.69
C THR A 94 -0.42 -12.99 16.82
N VAL A 95 -1.68 -13.16 17.24
CA VAL A 95 -2.27 -14.48 17.52
C VAL A 95 -3.62 -14.60 16.82
N GLU A 96 -3.83 -15.72 16.17
CA GLU A 96 -5.05 -16.05 15.45
C GLU A 96 -6.03 -16.80 16.34
N GLU A 97 -6.78 -16.09 17.16
CA GLU A 97 -7.76 -16.73 18.07
C GLU A 97 -9.17 -16.46 17.61
N LYS A 98 -9.70 -16.93 16.67
CA LYS A 98 -11.10 -16.84 16.20
C LYS A 98 -12.07 -16.10 17.15
N ALA A 99 -12.16 -14.80 17.09
CA ALA A 99 -13.06 -13.91 17.80
C ALA A 99 -12.45 -13.09 18.96
N LEU A 100 -11.16 -13.09 19.13
CA LEU A 100 -10.48 -12.18 20.04
C LEU A 100 -9.45 -11.36 19.28
N ILE A 101 -9.66 -10.06 19.20
CA ILE A 101 -8.64 -9.12 18.69
C ILE A 101 -7.94 -8.53 19.90
N ASN A 102 -6.64 -8.83 20.04
CA ASN A 102 -5.84 -8.44 21.20
C ASN A 102 -4.58 -7.68 20.80
N GLN A 103 -4.73 -6.44 20.40
CA GLN A 103 -3.64 -5.58 19.92
C GLN A 103 -2.74 -5.09 21.07
N THR A 104 -2.04 -6.00 21.73
CA THR A 104 -1.15 -5.72 22.86
C THR A 104 0.29 -6.16 22.68
N SER A 105 0.57 -6.86 21.58
CA SER A 105 1.90 -7.38 21.24
C SER A 105 2.75 -6.33 20.54
N SER A 106 4.04 -6.63 20.39
CA SER A 106 5.00 -5.85 19.61
C SER A 106 5.90 -6.77 18.79
N LEU A 107 6.41 -6.25 17.69
CA LEU A 107 7.46 -6.87 16.86
C LEU A 107 8.51 -5.80 16.58
N ASP A 108 9.79 -6.17 16.74
CA ASP A 108 10.91 -5.27 16.53
C ASP A 108 11.55 -5.52 15.16
N ALA A 109 12.02 -4.43 14.52
CA ALA A 109 12.78 -4.46 13.27
C ALA A 109 12.12 -5.26 12.13
N VAL A 110 10.81 -5.11 11.95
CA VAL A 110 10.06 -5.76 10.87
C VAL A 110 10.43 -5.10 9.54
N PRO A 111 10.89 -5.84 8.51
CA PRO A 111 11.08 -5.32 7.17
C PRO A 111 9.78 -4.71 6.62
N ARG A 112 9.88 -3.63 5.82
CA ARG A 112 8.67 -3.03 5.23
C ARG A 112 8.11 -3.86 4.10
N GLU A 113 8.97 -4.41 3.26
CA GLU A 113 8.61 -5.17 2.06
C GLU A 113 7.47 -4.51 1.30
N PRO A 114 7.75 -3.34 0.69
CA PRO A 114 6.73 -2.53 0.03
C PRO A 114 6.28 -3.15 -1.28
N ASP A 115 4.97 -3.24 -1.48
CA ASP A 115 4.37 -3.59 -2.76
C ASP A 115 4.00 -2.32 -3.56
N GLY A 116 2.76 -1.84 -3.46
CA GLY A 116 2.30 -0.69 -4.21
C GLY A 116 3.05 0.60 -3.91
N VAL A 117 3.28 1.42 -4.94
CA VAL A 117 3.97 2.71 -4.82
C VAL A 117 3.30 3.80 -5.66
N ALA A 118 3.29 5.03 -5.14
CA ALA A 118 2.80 6.19 -5.87
C ALA A 118 3.60 7.46 -5.52
N PHE A 119 3.80 8.35 -6.48
CA PHE A 119 4.30 9.69 -6.18
C PHE A 119 3.18 10.57 -5.61
N ILE A 120 3.45 11.22 -4.46
CA ILE A 120 2.60 12.29 -3.95
C ILE A 120 2.88 13.57 -4.74
N ASN A 121 4.14 13.79 -5.03
CA ASN A 121 4.72 14.83 -5.89
C ASN A 121 6.19 14.47 -6.17
N ASP A 122 6.92 15.27 -6.96
CA ASP A 122 8.30 14.97 -7.35
C ASP A 122 9.27 14.77 -6.17
N LYS A 123 8.94 15.33 -5.01
CA LYS A 123 9.80 15.30 -3.81
C LYS A 123 9.51 14.15 -2.87
N PHE A 124 8.33 13.54 -2.97
CA PHE A 124 7.89 12.50 -2.05
C PHE A 124 7.10 11.43 -2.79
N PHE A 125 7.36 10.19 -2.45
CA PHE A 125 6.54 9.05 -2.82
C PHE A 125 6.09 8.28 -1.59
N VAL A 126 5.10 7.44 -1.76
CA VAL A 126 4.48 6.64 -0.70
C VAL A 126 4.42 5.19 -1.14
N THR A 127 4.67 4.27 -0.21
CA THR A 127 4.54 2.82 -0.41
C THR A 127 3.45 2.25 0.48
N ALA A 128 2.75 1.24 -0.02
CA ALA A 128 1.98 0.31 0.80
C ALA A 128 2.93 -0.83 1.22
N ASP A 129 3.08 -1.06 2.51
CA ASP A 129 4.09 -1.97 3.04
C ASP A 129 3.40 -3.30 3.44
N GLU A 130 2.99 -4.06 2.43
CA GLU A 130 2.24 -5.30 2.58
C GLU A 130 3.05 -6.38 3.30
N GLY A 131 4.27 -6.59 2.81
CA GLY A 131 5.12 -7.69 3.20
C GLY A 131 4.78 -8.99 2.48
N ASP A 132 5.79 -9.78 2.18
CA ASP A 132 5.61 -11.12 1.62
C ASP A 132 6.49 -12.16 2.29
N LEU A 133 7.80 -11.95 2.30
CA LEU A 133 8.78 -12.95 2.75
C LEU A 133 8.90 -12.99 4.29
N ASP A 134 9.34 -11.90 4.91
CA ASP A 134 9.66 -11.84 6.35
C ASP A 134 9.02 -10.62 7.04
N GLY A 135 8.35 -9.74 6.29
CA GLY A 135 7.98 -8.42 6.76
C GLY A 135 6.50 -8.08 6.59
N GLY A 136 6.30 -6.80 6.41
CA GLY A 136 5.02 -6.14 6.35
C GLY A 136 4.83 -5.20 7.52
N SER A 137 4.91 -3.88 7.24
CA SER A 137 4.79 -2.88 8.30
C SER A 137 3.35 -2.67 8.78
N ARG A 138 2.39 -3.38 8.20
CA ARG A 138 0.95 -3.25 8.48
C ARG A 138 0.40 -1.85 8.22
N GLY A 139 1.10 -1.07 7.41
CA GLY A 139 0.81 0.32 7.15
C GLY A 139 1.42 0.82 5.85
N PHE A 140 1.68 2.11 5.80
CA PHE A 140 2.31 2.75 4.66
C PHE A 140 3.45 3.67 5.10
N THR A 141 4.39 3.90 4.19
CA THR A 141 5.55 4.73 4.45
C THR A 141 5.68 5.84 3.40
N VAL A 142 6.05 7.05 3.82
CA VAL A 142 6.38 8.15 2.91
C VAL A 142 7.89 8.36 2.91
N PHE A 143 8.45 8.38 1.72
CA PHE A 143 9.86 8.59 1.46
C PHE A 143 10.10 9.93 0.77
N LYS A 144 11.30 10.48 0.99
CA LYS A 144 11.80 11.61 0.21
C LYS A 144 12.49 11.08 -1.04
N THR A 145 12.02 11.45 -2.21
CA THR A 145 12.52 10.94 -3.50
C THR A 145 14.03 11.06 -3.64
N LYS A 146 14.59 12.24 -3.34
CA LYS A 146 16.02 12.51 -3.57
C LYS A 146 16.97 11.68 -2.70
N THR A 147 16.55 11.22 -1.52
CA THR A 147 17.46 10.67 -0.50
C THR A 147 17.06 9.29 0.02
N GLY A 148 15.89 8.78 -0.33
CA GLY A 148 15.34 7.56 0.27
C GLY A 148 15.02 7.70 1.79
N GLU A 149 15.08 8.93 2.34
CA GLU A 149 14.78 9.18 3.75
C GLU A 149 13.30 8.88 4.04
N VAL A 150 13.03 8.01 5.01
CA VAL A 150 11.69 7.83 5.57
C VAL A 150 11.29 9.10 6.31
N VAL A 151 10.21 9.74 5.89
CA VAL A 151 9.73 10.99 6.50
C VAL A 151 8.43 10.82 7.28
N PHE A 152 7.73 9.72 7.05
CA PHE A 152 6.54 9.33 7.79
C PHE A 152 6.33 7.82 7.68
N SER A 153 5.83 7.20 8.75
CA SER A 153 5.29 5.84 8.76
C SER A 153 3.98 5.85 9.53
N SER A 154 2.96 5.16 9.00
CA SER A 154 1.65 5.08 9.66
C SER A 154 1.65 4.19 10.90
N GLY A 155 2.69 3.37 11.07
CA GLY A 155 2.69 2.31 12.08
C GLY A 155 1.48 1.40 11.93
N ASN A 156 0.97 0.90 13.04
CA ASN A 156 -0.17 -0.01 13.10
C ASN A 156 -1.56 0.68 13.09
N PHE A 157 -1.64 1.94 12.68
CA PHE A 157 -2.91 2.69 12.69
C PHE A 157 -4.00 2.01 11.86
N MET A 158 -3.64 1.40 10.73
CA MET A 158 -4.60 0.73 9.85
C MET A 158 -5.19 -0.52 10.51
N ASP A 159 -4.40 -1.33 11.19
CA ASP A 159 -4.87 -2.46 12.01
C ASP A 159 -5.84 -2.00 13.09
N GLN A 160 -5.44 -0.99 13.87
CA GLN A 160 -6.26 -0.46 14.97
C GLN A 160 -7.59 0.12 14.49
N MET A 161 -7.56 0.86 13.39
CA MET A 161 -8.75 1.46 12.84
C MET A 161 -9.68 0.39 12.22
N SER A 162 -9.12 -0.61 11.53
CA SER A 162 -9.88 -1.75 11.01
C SER A 162 -10.58 -2.52 12.13
N ALA A 163 -9.90 -2.72 13.26
CA ALA A 163 -10.52 -3.31 14.46
C ALA A 163 -11.64 -2.44 15.03
N ALA A 164 -11.44 -1.11 15.08
CA ALA A 164 -12.43 -0.17 15.58
C ALA A 164 -13.72 -0.14 14.75
N VAL A 165 -13.65 -0.42 13.45
CA VAL A 165 -14.82 -0.47 12.55
C VAL A 165 -15.32 -1.90 12.30
N GLY A 166 -14.70 -2.92 12.91
CA GLY A 166 -15.13 -4.31 12.82
C GLY A 166 -14.68 -5.05 11.57
N HIS A 167 -13.62 -4.58 10.92
CA HIS A 167 -13.06 -5.11 9.68
C HIS A 167 -11.67 -5.74 9.85
N TYR A 168 -11.15 -5.84 11.05
CA TYR A 168 -9.84 -6.44 11.29
C TYR A 168 -9.85 -7.94 10.99
N PRO A 169 -8.93 -8.43 10.16
CA PRO A 169 -8.85 -9.85 9.78
C PRO A 169 -8.08 -10.66 10.82
N ASP A 170 -8.72 -11.12 11.89
CA ASP A 170 -8.08 -11.85 12.97
C ASP A 170 -7.26 -13.07 12.51
N GLY A 171 -7.73 -13.78 11.48
CA GLY A 171 -6.99 -14.88 10.85
C GLY A 171 -5.67 -14.50 10.16
N ARG A 172 -5.30 -13.21 10.18
CA ARG A 172 -4.03 -12.68 9.66
C ARG A 172 -3.17 -12.03 10.75
N SER A 173 -3.62 -12.09 12.01
CA SER A 173 -2.91 -11.47 13.15
C SER A 173 -1.48 -12.00 13.31
N GLY A 174 -1.30 -13.31 13.20
CA GLY A 174 0.02 -13.96 13.29
C GLY A 174 0.92 -13.74 12.08
N ASN A 175 0.42 -13.07 11.04
CA ASN A 175 1.11 -12.85 9.78
C ASN A 175 1.30 -11.35 9.51
N LYS A 176 0.48 -10.76 8.64
CA LYS A 176 0.66 -9.39 8.12
C LYS A 176 -0.47 -8.41 8.48
N GLY A 177 -1.44 -8.82 9.32
CA GLY A 177 -2.58 -7.99 9.73
C GLY A 177 -3.51 -7.63 8.57
N VAL A 178 -3.76 -6.34 8.34
CA VAL A 178 -4.68 -5.86 7.30
C VAL A 178 -4.13 -5.93 5.88
N GLU A 179 -2.83 -6.16 5.73
CA GLU A 179 -2.12 -6.23 4.46
C GLU A 179 -2.40 -4.99 3.58
N PRO A 180 -1.61 -3.92 3.75
CA PRO A 180 -1.68 -2.76 2.87
C PRO A 180 -1.09 -3.10 1.50
N GLU A 181 -1.93 -3.45 0.55
CA GLU A 181 -1.56 -3.99 -0.76
C GLU A 181 -1.08 -2.91 -1.71
N ASN A 182 -1.89 -1.90 -1.93
CA ASN A 182 -1.61 -0.91 -2.94
C ASN A 182 -1.93 0.51 -2.48
N VAL A 183 -1.33 1.49 -3.14
CA VAL A 183 -1.48 2.90 -2.83
C VAL A 183 -1.60 3.73 -4.09
N ALA A 184 -2.46 4.75 -4.06
CA ALA A 184 -2.51 5.79 -5.07
C ALA A 184 -2.42 7.17 -4.43
N ALA A 185 -1.94 8.14 -5.19
CA ALA A 185 -2.00 9.55 -4.82
C ALA A 185 -2.72 10.35 -5.90
N GLY A 186 -3.38 11.43 -5.50
CA GLY A 186 -4.06 12.32 -6.45
C GLY A 186 -4.44 13.63 -5.80
N SER A 187 -4.44 14.70 -6.62
CA SER A 187 -4.79 16.03 -6.16
C SER A 187 -6.23 16.36 -6.55
N TYR A 188 -7.07 16.63 -5.55
CA TYR A 188 -8.46 17.04 -5.74
C TYR A 188 -8.65 18.42 -5.15
N TYR A 189 -9.06 19.38 -5.98
CA TYR A 189 -9.29 20.79 -5.58
C TYR A 189 -8.10 21.42 -4.84
N GLY A 190 -6.88 21.07 -5.27
CA GLY A 190 -5.64 21.62 -4.69
C GLY A 190 -5.22 20.99 -3.36
N VAL A 191 -5.82 19.87 -2.98
CA VAL A 191 -5.42 19.05 -1.84
C VAL A 191 -4.89 17.72 -2.34
N ASP A 192 -3.67 17.38 -1.98
CA ASP A 192 -3.09 16.08 -2.28
C ASP A 192 -3.62 15.03 -1.29
N TYR A 193 -4.07 13.90 -1.82
CA TYR A 193 -4.55 12.76 -1.03
C TYR A 193 -3.73 11.51 -1.31
N ILE A 194 -3.60 10.68 -0.30
CA ILE A 194 -3.11 9.30 -0.37
C ILE A 194 -4.29 8.37 -0.09
N PHE A 195 -4.41 7.33 -0.89
CA PHE A 195 -5.39 6.27 -0.77
C PHE A 195 -4.64 4.95 -0.62
N VAL A 196 -4.79 4.26 0.52
CA VAL A 196 -4.09 3.00 0.80
C VAL A 196 -5.12 1.90 0.97
N ASN A 197 -5.04 0.87 0.15
CA ASN A 197 -5.87 -0.32 0.29
C ASN A 197 -5.36 -1.20 1.42
N ALA A 198 -6.29 -1.72 2.21
CA ALA A 198 -6.08 -2.76 3.20
C ALA A 198 -6.83 -4.01 2.71
N GLU A 199 -6.14 -4.87 1.98
CA GLU A 199 -6.71 -5.98 1.21
C GLU A 199 -7.58 -6.88 2.09
N ARG A 200 -7.02 -7.38 3.18
CA ARG A 200 -7.71 -8.33 4.05
C ARG A 200 -8.81 -7.70 4.90
N ALA A 201 -8.81 -6.37 5.03
CA ALA A 201 -9.85 -5.63 5.72
C ALA A 201 -11.00 -5.19 4.81
N GLY A 202 -10.85 -5.22 3.48
CA GLY A 202 -11.83 -4.71 2.53
C GLY A 202 -12.08 -3.20 2.71
N LEU A 203 -11.01 -2.44 2.89
CA LEU A 203 -11.06 -1.01 3.19
C LEU A 203 -10.02 -0.24 2.39
N THR A 204 -10.32 1.01 2.04
CA THR A 204 -9.32 1.99 1.61
C THR A 204 -9.23 3.11 2.64
N PHE A 205 -8.02 3.43 3.05
CA PHE A 205 -7.72 4.51 3.98
C PHE A 205 -7.35 5.78 3.22
N VAL A 206 -8.00 6.90 3.54
CA VAL A 206 -7.77 8.18 2.87
C VAL A 206 -7.04 9.15 3.80
N TYR A 207 -5.95 9.73 3.31
CA TYR A 207 -5.16 10.72 4.03
C TYR A 207 -5.00 12.00 3.22
N ASP A 208 -5.14 13.15 3.87
CA ASP A 208 -4.71 14.45 3.35
C ASP A 208 -3.18 14.54 3.45
N ALA A 209 -2.53 14.56 2.31
CA ALA A 209 -1.09 14.59 2.14
C ALA A 209 -0.54 15.96 1.75
N SER A 210 -1.30 17.05 1.91
CA SER A 210 -0.81 18.41 1.69
C SER A 210 0.49 18.72 2.47
N LYS A 211 0.76 17.94 3.49
CA LYS A 211 2.02 17.89 4.23
C LYS A 211 2.56 16.46 4.24
N PRO A 212 3.32 16.04 3.22
CA PRO A 212 3.76 14.65 3.06
C PRO A 212 4.53 14.08 4.28
N ARG A 213 5.23 14.95 5.02
CA ARG A 213 5.89 14.54 6.28
C ARG A 213 4.95 14.31 7.46
N LYS A 214 3.66 14.66 7.33
CA LYS A 214 2.65 14.51 8.36
C LYS A 214 1.26 14.36 7.74
N PRO A 215 1.01 13.29 6.97
CA PRO A 215 -0.30 13.02 6.42
C PRO A 215 -1.38 12.97 7.51
N LYS A 216 -2.57 13.44 7.20
CA LYS A 216 -3.68 13.44 8.15
C LYS A 216 -4.76 12.48 7.70
N PHE A 217 -5.07 11.52 8.54
CA PHE A 217 -6.20 10.63 8.30
C PHE A 217 -7.50 11.42 8.13
N LYS A 218 -8.26 11.08 7.11
CA LYS A 218 -9.55 11.72 6.77
C LYS A 218 -10.72 10.78 6.96
N GLN A 219 -10.68 9.61 6.34
CA GLN A 219 -11.79 8.65 6.37
C GLN A 219 -11.36 7.27 5.90
N ILE A 220 -12.27 6.33 6.08
CA ILE A 220 -12.22 4.99 5.49
C ILE A 220 -13.29 4.93 4.40
N LEU A 221 -12.96 4.32 3.28
CA LEU A 221 -13.89 3.94 2.22
C LEU A 221 -14.08 2.42 2.29
N PRO A 222 -15.29 1.90 2.59
CA PRO A 222 -15.56 0.49 2.49
C PRO A 222 -15.45 0.04 1.03
N THR A 223 -14.73 -1.03 0.79
CA THR A 223 -14.61 -1.65 -0.54
C THR A 223 -15.35 -2.99 -0.57
N ASN A 224 -15.27 -3.70 -1.67
CA ASN A 224 -15.53 -5.13 -1.68
C ASN A 224 -14.30 -5.91 -1.20
N VAL A 225 -14.34 -7.24 -1.31
CA VAL A 225 -13.31 -8.12 -0.78
C VAL A 225 -12.08 -8.15 -1.70
N GLY A 226 -10.91 -8.01 -1.11
CA GLY A 226 -9.63 -7.99 -1.81
C GLY A 226 -9.45 -6.72 -2.65
N PRO A 227 -9.43 -5.51 -2.04
CA PRO A 227 -9.06 -4.31 -2.78
C PRO A 227 -7.58 -4.34 -3.13
N GLU A 228 -7.31 -4.63 -4.39
CA GLU A 228 -5.98 -4.73 -5.01
C GLU A 228 -5.60 -3.42 -5.70
N GLY A 229 -6.04 -3.28 -6.95
CA GLY A 229 -5.71 -2.12 -7.77
C GLY A 229 -6.42 -0.84 -7.34
N VAL A 230 -5.70 0.27 -7.38
CA VAL A 230 -6.24 1.61 -7.08
C VAL A 230 -5.88 2.60 -8.17
N TYR A 231 -6.80 3.50 -8.47
CA TYR A 231 -6.55 4.54 -9.46
C TYR A 231 -7.30 5.83 -9.13
N THR A 232 -6.60 6.96 -9.18
CA THR A 232 -7.16 8.30 -9.01
C THR A 232 -7.46 8.92 -10.37
N ILE A 233 -8.64 9.53 -10.54
CA ILE A 233 -9.04 10.27 -11.74
C ILE A 233 -9.51 11.67 -11.32
N PRO A 234 -8.58 12.54 -10.90
CA PRO A 234 -8.93 13.86 -10.35
C PRO A 234 -9.73 14.74 -11.32
N GLN A 235 -9.47 14.61 -12.63
CA GLN A 235 -10.18 15.36 -13.68
C GLN A 235 -11.68 15.01 -13.78
N ARG A 236 -12.10 13.92 -13.13
CA ARG A 236 -13.49 13.46 -13.05
C ARG A 236 -14.01 13.41 -11.63
N ASP A 237 -13.24 13.87 -10.65
CA ASP A 237 -13.56 13.76 -9.23
C ASP A 237 -13.74 12.30 -8.75
N LEU A 238 -13.06 11.33 -9.40
CA LEU A 238 -13.24 9.92 -9.13
C LEU A 238 -12.00 9.28 -8.51
N PHE A 239 -12.27 8.31 -7.63
CA PHE A 239 -11.32 7.33 -7.16
C PHE A 239 -11.90 5.92 -7.40
N VAL A 240 -11.08 5.00 -7.89
CA VAL A 240 -11.52 3.66 -8.33
C VAL A 240 -10.68 2.59 -7.66
N VAL A 241 -11.33 1.53 -7.20
CA VAL A 241 -10.68 0.36 -6.59
C VAL A 241 -11.13 -0.90 -7.32
N ALA A 242 -10.17 -1.70 -7.76
CA ALA A 242 -10.42 -3.05 -8.24
C ALA A 242 -10.38 -4.03 -7.06
N ASN A 243 -11.42 -4.84 -6.93
CA ASN A 243 -11.53 -5.85 -5.87
C ASN A 243 -11.42 -7.22 -6.54
N GLU A 244 -10.37 -7.96 -6.20
CA GLU A 244 -9.95 -9.16 -6.93
C GLU A 244 -10.81 -10.39 -6.66
N LYS A 245 -11.39 -10.49 -5.46
CA LYS A 245 -12.04 -11.72 -5.01
C LYS A 245 -13.11 -12.22 -5.96
N ASP A 246 -12.84 -13.34 -6.62
CA ASP A 246 -13.75 -14.06 -7.52
C ASP A 246 -13.96 -15.50 -7.05
N GLY A 247 -14.83 -15.68 -6.08
CA GLY A 247 -15.26 -16.99 -5.61
C GLY A 247 -16.29 -17.61 -6.54
N ARG A 248 -15.87 -18.31 -7.59
CA ARG A 248 -16.77 -18.90 -8.61
C ARG A 248 -17.86 -19.80 -8.04
N GLY A 249 -17.67 -20.37 -6.84
CA GLY A 249 -18.66 -21.15 -6.11
C GLY A 249 -19.55 -20.33 -5.17
N ASP A 250 -19.17 -19.11 -4.81
CA ASP A 250 -19.69 -18.36 -3.64
C ASP A 250 -20.63 -17.21 -4.00
N LYS A 251 -21.05 -17.06 -5.24
CA LYS A 251 -21.86 -15.93 -5.72
C LYS A 251 -21.12 -14.56 -5.67
N MET A 252 -19.92 -14.48 -5.13
CA MET A 252 -19.11 -13.28 -5.15
C MET A 252 -18.22 -13.28 -6.39
N ARG A 253 -18.22 -12.17 -7.10
CA ARG A 253 -17.39 -11.95 -8.27
C ARG A 253 -16.49 -10.75 -8.02
N SER A 254 -15.36 -10.68 -8.73
CA SER A 254 -14.55 -9.48 -8.76
C SER A 254 -15.38 -8.26 -9.14
N THR A 255 -15.08 -7.12 -8.54
CA THR A 255 -15.88 -5.90 -8.68
C THR A 255 -14.99 -4.68 -8.80
N ILE A 256 -15.57 -3.59 -9.31
CA ILE A 256 -14.97 -2.27 -9.28
C ILE A 256 -15.78 -1.39 -8.32
N SER A 257 -15.13 -0.85 -7.30
CA SER A 257 -15.71 0.19 -6.43
C SER A 257 -15.34 1.57 -6.98
N ILE A 258 -16.33 2.43 -7.14
CA ILE A 258 -16.14 3.80 -7.67
C ILE A 258 -16.63 4.79 -6.63
N TYR A 259 -15.76 5.73 -6.28
CA TYR A 259 -16.05 6.80 -5.33
C TYR A 259 -15.94 8.14 -6.03
N GLU A 260 -16.86 9.03 -5.73
CA GLU A 260 -16.87 10.40 -6.22
C GLU A 260 -16.46 11.34 -5.10
N TYR A 261 -15.50 12.24 -5.38
CA TYR A 261 -15.16 13.32 -4.48
C TYR A 261 -16.27 14.37 -4.48
N SER A 262 -16.87 14.60 -3.33
CA SER A 262 -18.02 15.50 -3.21
C SER A 262 -18.02 16.20 -1.86
N CYS A 263 -18.55 17.42 -1.81
CA CYS A 263 -18.87 18.14 -0.59
C CYS A 263 -20.16 17.61 0.08
N ALA A 264 -20.83 16.63 -0.52
CA ALA A 264 -22.02 16.01 0.04
C ALA A 264 -21.65 15.06 1.19
N THR A 265 -22.62 14.82 2.08
CA THR A 265 -22.46 13.80 3.14
C THR A 265 -22.29 12.42 2.49
N ALA A 266 -21.30 11.65 2.94
CA ALA A 266 -21.11 10.27 2.51
C ALA A 266 -22.41 9.46 2.62
N GLN A 267 -22.73 8.68 1.60
CA GLN A 267 -23.97 7.94 1.49
C GLN A 267 -23.88 6.50 2.05
N TYR A 268 -22.75 6.09 2.60
CA TYR A 268 -22.58 4.76 3.20
C TYR A 268 -22.58 4.83 4.72
N PRO A 269 -23.17 3.85 5.40
CA PRO A 269 -23.16 3.80 6.85
C PRO A 269 -21.76 3.43 7.35
N THR A 270 -21.30 4.14 8.37
CA THR A 270 -20.07 3.79 9.08
C THR A 270 -20.40 3.48 10.52
N LEU A 271 -19.99 2.31 10.99
CA LEU A 271 -20.09 1.90 12.39
C LEU A 271 -18.68 1.91 12.98
N GLN A 272 -18.50 2.59 14.09
CA GLN A 272 -17.22 2.66 14.77
C GLN A 272 -17.43 2.46 16.28
N SER A 273 -16.53 1.67 16.89
CA SER A 273 -16.49 1.53 18.35
C SER A 273 -16.13 2.88 19.01
N LYS A 274 -16.80 3.23 20.09
CA LYS A 274 -16.53 4.46 20.86
C LYS A 274 -15.25 4.43 21.68
N LEU A 275 -14.50 3.34 21.66
CA LEU A 275 -13.39 3.17 22.56
C LEU A 275 -12.09 3.75 22.01
N SER A 276 -11.68 4.78 22.70
CA SER A 276 -10.33 5.28 22.61
C SER A 276 -9.40 4.46 23.51
N LYS A 277 -8.31 3.94 22.96
CA LYS A 277 -7.09 3.49 23.67
C LYS A 277 -7.08 2.13 24.39
N LYS A 278 -8.16 1.40 24.51
CA LYS A 278 -8.14 -0.01 24.92
C LYS A 278 -9.14 -0.73 24.07
N PHE A 279 -8.67 -1.57 23.15
CA PHE A 279 -9.55 -2.46 22.42
C PHE A 279 -10.17 -3.44 23.41
N LEU A 280 -11.45 -3.58 23.33
CA LEU A 280 -12.20 -4.38 24.27
C LEU A 280 -11.91 -5.86 24.09
N LYS A 281 -11.80 -6.55 25.21
CA LYS A 281 -12.28 -7.91 25.26
C LYS A 281 -13.78 -7.84 24.95
N GLY A 282 -14.10 -8.02 23.65
CA GLY A 282 -15.41 -7.67 23.16
C GLY A 282 -16.48 -8.64 23.60
N LYS A 283 -17.50 -8.14 24.23
CA LYS A 283 -18.83 -8.74 24.28
C LYS A 283 -19.94 -7.78 23.91
N GLU A 284 -19.69 -6.49 23.76
CA GLU A 284 -20.77 -5.56 23.40
C GLU A 284 -20.25 -4.49 22.42
N VAL A 285 -20.81 -4.48 21.23
CA VAL A 285 -20.70 -3.39 20.27
C VAL A 285 -21.83 -2.42 20.52
N SER A 286 -21.54 -1.25 21.08
CA SER A 286 -22.55 -0.18 21.12
C SER A 286 -22.53 0.55 19.77
N PHE A 287 -23.61 0.48 19.03
CA PHE A 287 -23.77 1.14 17.75
C PHE A 287 -24.02 2.64 17.95
N SER A 288 -23.15 3.46 17.36
CA SER A 288 -23.44 4.88 17.15
C SER A 288 -23.32 5.17 15.66
N LEU A 289 -24.39 5.64 15.05
CA LEU A 289 -24.36 6.17 13.69
C LEU A 289 -23.57 7.49 13.71
N PHE A 290 -22.40 7.50 13.09
CA PHE A 290 -21.66 8.72 12.84
C PHE A 290 -21.92 9.18 11.41
N LYS A 291 -22.37 10.42 11.27
CA LYS A 291 -22.25 11.15 10.00
C LYS A 291 -20.80 11.62 9.92
N LEU A 292 -20.01 11.09 8.99
CA LEU A 292 -18.74 11.68 8.63
C LEU A 292 -19.03 12.97 7.83
N TRP A 293 -18.62 14.10 8.38
CA TRP A 293 -18.59 15.37 7.68
C TRP A 293 -17.20 15.50 7.06
N LEU A 294 -17.13 15.63 5.73
CA LEU A 294 -15.97 16.21 5.09
C LEU A 294 -16.05 17.71 5.38
N ASN A 295 -15.29 18.19 6.35
CA ASN A 295 -15.04 19.60 6.49
C ASN A 295 -14.05 20.02 5.41
N THR A 296 -14.47 20.86 4.52
CA THR A 296 -13.67 21.62 3.56
C THR A 296 -12.54 22.40 4.22
#